data_204bc950234f570532c393f035558b4e
#
_entry.id   204bc950234f570532c393f035558b4e
#
_cell.length_a   1.000
_cell.length_b   1.000
_cell.length_c   1.000
_cell.angle_alpha   90.00
_cell.angle_beta   90.00
_cell.angle_gamma   90.00
#
_symmetry.space_group_name_H-M   'P 1'
#
loop_
_entity.id
_entity.type
_entity.pdbx_description
1 polymer ?
#
loop_
_entity_poly.entity_id
_entity_poly.type
_entity_poly.pdbx_seq_one_letter_code
_entity_poly.pdbx_strand_id
1 'polypeptide(L)'
;YNLLIDDCCLKERVHRKRMRGYMTENPENKAQIVYFSHGGGPLPILGDPGHQKMIEFMTALPAQLRKPDLILVVSAHWEEKEATLLGAEFPPMFYDYYGFPEEAYRINYPAPGSPDNSKRIAALIAKEHIPTKLDPKRGFDHGLFIPLKMMYPKADIPCLQLSLLRGLDPSAHIALGHSLRELLQENILIIGSGFSFHNMQAFSWGNENREDPANDAFQDWLIDVCTGNHTQQEREQFLVDWENAPSARYCHPREEHLLPVHVCQGVANKPAKLIFNDRILGKRS
;
A
#
# COMPACT_ATOMS: atom_id res chain seq x y z
N TYR A 1 3.79 -0.38 -10.14
CA TYR A 1 3.86 1.03 -9.82
C TYR A 1 3.87 1.22 -8.33
N ASN A 2 4.86 1.98 -7.86
CA ASN A 2 4.91 2.39 -6.47
C ASN A 2 4.73 3.91 -6.45
N LEU A 3 3.73 4.36 -5.72
CA LEU A 3 3.35 5.76 -5.63
C LEU A 3 3.67 6.27 -4.22
N LEU A 4 4.43 7.34 -4.13
CA LEU A 4 4.64 8.09 -2.89
C LEU A 4 3.73 9.30 -2.91
N ILE A 5 2.97 9.50 -1.85
CA ILE A 5 2.17 10.68 -1.63
C ILE A 5 2.70 11.33 -0.36
N ASP A 6 3.63 12.26 -0.52
CA ASP A 6 4.24 13.00 0.59
C ASP A 6 3.77 14.45 0.59
N ASP A 7 3.55 15.00 1.79
CA ASP A 7 3.14 16.39 1.97
C ASP A 7 4.34 17.36 2.08
N CYS A 8 5.54 16.84 1.89
CA CYS A 8 6.77 17.63 2.04
C CYS A 8 7.58 17.68 0.74
N CYS A 9 7.34 18.68 -0.11
CA CYS A 9 8.41 19.36 -0.82
C CYS A 9 7.92 20.61 -1.58
N LEU A 10 8.17 21.78 -1.04
CA LEU A 10 8.57 22.95 -1.82
C LEU A 10 9.32 23.90 -0.86
N LYS A 11 10.66 23.87 -0.97
CA LYS A 11 11.48 24.95 -0.43
C LYS A 11 11.33 26.15 -1.36
N GLU A 12 10.31 26.96 -1.15
CA GLU A 12 10.33 28.35 -1.57
C GLU A 12 10.52 29.23 -0.35
N ARG A 13 11.61 30.02 -0.39
CA ARG A 13 11.89 31.08 0.56
C ARG A 13 10.80 32.15 0.42
N VAL A 14 9.92 32.26 1.39
CA VAL A 14 9.06 33.41 1.55
C VAL A 14 9.39 34.10 2.88
N HIS A 15 9.61 35.42 2.77
CA HIS A 15 9.93 36.38 3.80
C HIS A 15 8.95 36.26 5.00
N ARG A 16 9.55 36.20 6.19
CA ARG A 16 8.83 36.29 7.48
C ARG A 16 8.12 37.64 7.60
N LYS A 17 6.79 37.57 7.72
CA LYS A 17 6.01 38.58 8.43
C LYS A 17 5.31 37.92 9.63
N ARG A 18 5.67 38.40 10.82
CA ARG A 18 5.06 38.00 12.09
C ARG A 18 3.56 38.30 12.09
N MET A 19 2.73 37.28 12.31
CA MET A 19 1.42 37.46 12.98
C MET A 19 1.20 36.31 13.97
N ARG A 20 0.57 36.67 15.08
CA ARG A 20 0.35 35.85 16.26
C ARG A 20 -0.75 34.80 16.01
N GLY A 21 -0.55 33.59 16.51
CA GLY A 21 -1.63 32.73 16.97
C GLY A 21 -2.17 31.72 15.96
N TYR A 22 -1.31 30.99 15.24
CA TYR A 22 -1.69 29.70 14.65
C TYR A 22 -0.71 28.65 15.15
N MET A 23 -1.23 27.49 15.59
CA MET A 23 -0.40 26.32 15.84
C MET A 23 0.38 26.04 14.55
N THR A 24 1.69 26.20 14.60
CA THR A 24 2.57 25.85 13.47
C THR A 24 2.44 24.34 13.27
N GLU A 25 1.78 23.94 12.20
CA GLU A 25 1.83 22.55 11.75
C GLU A 25 3.33 22.17 11.66
N ASN A 26 3.72 21.17 12.43
CA ASN A 26 5.09 20.67 12.35
C ASN A 26 5.15 19.76 11.11
N PRO A 27 5.89 20.15 10.05
CA PRO A 27 5.99 19.34 8.84
C PRO A 27 6.64 17.98 9.09
N GLU A 28 7.23 17.76 10.28
CA GLU A 28 7.87 16.51 10.68
C GLU A 28 6.85 15.43 11.11
N ASN A 29 5.56 15.80 11.35
CA ASN A 29 4.54 14.88 11.85
C ASN A 29 3.45 14.55 10.82
N LYS A 30 3.73 14.61 9.53
CA LYS A 30 2.72 14.28 8.51
C LYS A 30 2.86 12.83 8.04
N ALA A 31 1.73 12.17 7.81
CA ALA A 31 1.72 10.82 7.27
C ALA A 31 2.40 10.74 5.90
N GLN A 32 3.02 9.62 5.66
CA GLN A 32 3.55 9.23 4.35
C GLN A 32 2.68 8.10 3.83
N ILE A 33 2.30 8.15 2.55
CA ILE A 33 1.42 7.17 1.94
C ILE A 33 2.13 6.59 0.73
N VAL A 34 2.24 5.26 0.67
CA VAL A 34 2.88 4.54 -0.42
C VAL A 34 1.96 3.42 -0.88
N TYR A 35 1.71 3.33 -2.18
CA TYR A 35 1.20 2.12 -2.79
C TYR A 35 2.32 1.42 -3.53
N PHE A 36 2.43 0.09 -3.40
CA PHE A 36 3.43 -0.68 -4.11
C PHE A 36 2.97 -2.11 -4.46
N SER A 37 3.63 -2.68 -5.47
CA SER A 37 3.54 -4.10 -5.81
C SER A 37 4.47 -4.90 -4.88
N HIS A 38 3.91 -5.82 -4.07
CA HIS A 38 4.66 -6.57 -3.04
C HIS A 38 5.40 -7.80 -3.56
N GLY A 39 5.22 -8.14 -4.85
CA GLY A 39 5.89 -9.27 -5.48
C GLY A 39 5.14 -10.60 -5.37
N GLY A 40 5.74 -11.66 -5.88
CA GLY A 40 5.17 -13.01 -5.93
C GLY A 40 5.45 -13.81 -4.65
N GLY A 41 4.67 -13.63 -3.59
CA GLY A 41 4.84 -14.36 -2.34
C GLY A 41 6.24 -14.23 -1.74
N PRO A 42 6.93 -15.33 -1.35
CA PRO A 42 8.25 -15.28 -0.73
C PRO A 42 9.41 -15.05 -1.71
N LEU A 43 9.15 -15.06 -3.02
CA LEU A 43 10.18 -15.04 -4.08
C LEU A 43 11.19 -13.89 -3.95
N PRO A 44 10.80 -12.65 -3.56
CA PRO A 44 11.76 -11.57 -3.38
C PRO A 44 12.82 -11.89 -2.31
N ILE A 45 12.43 -12.52 -1.22
CA ILE A 45 13.37 -12.91 -0.14
C ILE A 45 14.19 -14.14 -0.51
N LEU A 46 13.67 -15.01 -1.36
CA LEU A 46 14.38 -16.17 -1.88
C LEU A 46 15.36 -15.84 -3.02
N GLY A 47 15.46 -14.57 -3.40
CA GLY A 47 16.43 -14.11 -4.42
C GLY A 47 16.01 -14.40 -5.85
N ASP A 48 14.71 -14.46 -6.12
CA ASP A 48 14.20 -14.63 -7.48
C ASP A 48 14.62 -13.46 -8.39
N PRO A 49 15.27 -13.73 -9.54
CA PRO A 49 15.76 -12.68 -10.42
C PRO A 49 14.66 -11.81 -11.05
N GLY A 50 13.44 -12.33 -11.18
CA GLY A 50 12.29 -11.58 -11.67
C GLY A 50 11.83 -10.45 -10.74
N HIS A 51 12.37 -10.39 -9.51
CA HIS A 51 12.08 -9.36 -8.52
C HIS A 51 13.25 -8.40 -8.26
N GLN A 52 14.39 -8.56 -8.95
CA GLN A 52 15.62 -7.83 -8.62
C GLN A 52 15.42 -6.31 -8.52
N LYS A 53 14.76 -5.69 -9.50
CA LYS A 53 14.49 -4.25 -9.51
C LYS A 53 13.60 -3.81 -8.35
N MET A 54 12.60 -4.62 -8.02
CA MET A 54 11.73 -4.37 -6.88
C MET A 54 12.51 -4.47 -5.55
N ILE A 55 13.38 -5.46 -5.40
CA ILE A 55 14.21 -5.64 -4.20
C ILE A 55 15.13 -4.42 -4.00
N GLU A 56 15.83 -4.00 -5.06
CA GLU A 56 16.69 -2.81 -5.05
C GLU A 56 15.89 -1.56 -4.62
N PHE A 57 14.73 -1.35 -5.22
CA PHE A 57 13.84 -0.25 -4.90
C PHE A 57 13.35 -0.30 -3.45
N MET A 58 12.79 -1.42 -2.99
CA MET A 58 12.26 -1.58 -1.63
C MET A 58 13.35 -1.38 -0.57
N THR A 59 14.56 -1.85 -0.83
CA THR A 59 15.70 -1.68 0.07
C THR A 59 16.15 -0.21 0.17
N ALA A 60 16.06 0.54 -0.94
CA ALA A 60 16.46 1.94 -0.99
C ALA A 60 15.36 2.92 -0.52
N LEU A 61 14.08 2.52 -0.59
CA LEU A 61 12.94 3.39 -0.31
C LEU A 61 12.97 4.03 1.09
N PRO A 62 13.34 3.34 2.18
CA PRO A 62 13.39 3.96 3.51
C PRO A 62 14.31 5.18 3.64
N ALA A 63 15.35 5.28 2.80
CA ALA A 63 16.23 6.46 2.78
C ALA A 63 15.53 7.71 2.22
N GLN A 64 14.43 7.55 1.51
CA GLN A 64 13.60 8.63 0.96
C GLN A 64 12.41 8.97 1.87
N LEU A 65 12.17 8.16 2.90
CA LEU A 65 11.06 8.31 3.84
C LEU A 65 11.57 8.77 5.20
N ARG A 66 10.72 9.49 5.95
CA ARG A 66 10.96 9.66 7.38
C ARG A 66 10.73 8.33 8.07
N LYS A 67 11.54 8.03 9.11
CA LYS A 67 11.27 6.86 9.95
C LYS A 67 9.92 7.05 10.65
N PRO A 68 8.91 6.21 10.37
CA PRO A 68 7.60 6.34 10.99
C PRO A 68 7.60 5.78 12.42
N ASP A 69 6.65 6.27 13.23
CA ASP A 69 6.39 5.72 14.57
C ASP A 69 5.44 4.51 14.51
N LEU A 70 4.69 4.38 13.41
CA LEU A 70 3.73 3.31 13.16
C LEU A 70 3.64 3.03 11.66
N ILE A 71 3.50 1.77 11.27
CA ILE A 71 3.20 1.37 9.89
C ILE A 71 1.80 0.73 9.85
N LEU A 72 0.93 1.25 8.99
CA LEU A 72 -0.38 0.67 8.69
C LEU A 72 -0.37 0.11 7.26
N VAL A 73 -0.55 -1.19 7.11
CA VAL A 73 -0.59 -1.86 5.81
C VAL A 73 -2.02 -2.26 5.47
N VAL A 74 -2.53 -1.78 4.35
CA VAL A 74 -3.75 -2.29 3.72
C VAL A 74 -3.34 -3.41 2.78
N SER A 75 -3.66 -4.66 3.13
CA SER A 75 -3.17 -5.83 2.39
C SER A 75 -4.22 -6.41 1.46
N ALA A 76 -3.83 -6.65 0.22
CA ALA A 76 -4.62 -7.39 -0.77
C ALA A 76 -4.94 -8.84 -0.36
N HIS A 77 -4.20 -9.39 0.60
CA HIS A 77 -4.31 -10.77 1.06
C HIS A 77 -5.27 -10.96 2.25
N TRP A 78 -5.99 -9.92 2.62
CA TRP A 78 -6.93 -10.00 3.73
C TRP A 78 -8.27 -9.35 3.39
N GLU A 79 -9.31 -10.15 3.26
CA GLU A 79 -10.67 -9.71 2.96
C GLU A 79 -11.62 -10.10 4.09
N GLU A 80 -12.36 -9.12 4.62
CA GLU A 80 -13.34 -9.32 5.67
C GLU A 80 -14.67 -8.63 5.36
N LYS A 81 -15.76 -9.04 6.03
CA LYS A 81 -17.06 -8.37 5.88
C LYS A 81 -17.06 -6.95 6.43
N GLU A 82 -16.24 -6.71 7.44
CA GLU A 82 -16.09 -5.44 8.16
C GLU A 82 -14.63 -5.01 8.05
N ALA A 83 -14.35 -3.72 8.10
CA ALA A 83 -12.98 -3.22 8.13
C ALA A 83 -12.26 -3.77 9.39
N THR A 84 -11.40 -4.74 9.20
CA THR A 84 -10.80 -5.50 10.30
C THR A 84 -9.33 -5.14 10.45
N LEU A 85 -8.93 -4.79 11.68
CA LEU A 85 -7.53 -4.51 12.02
C LEU A 85 -6.94 -5.62 12.89
N LEU A 86 -5.64 -5.85 12.77
CA LEU A 86 -4.89 -6.71 13.69
C LEU A 86 -4.97 -6.16 15.11
N GLY A 87 -5.36 -7.02 16.06
CA GLY A 87 -5.50 -6.66 17.46
C GLY A 87 -4.43 -7.27 18.39
N ALA A 88 -3.51 -8.08 17.87
CA ALA A 88 -2.45 -8.73 18.65
C ALA A 88 -1.30 -7.77 18.95
N GLU A 89 -0.68 -7.89 20.13
CA GLU A 89 0.54 -7.19 20.50
C GLU A 89 1.78 -7.81 19.81
N PHE A 90 1.78 -9.13 19.64
CA PHE A 90 2.83 -9.89 18.95
C PHE A 90 2.20 -10.78 17.88
N PRO A 91 1.86 -10.23 16.70
CA PRO A 91 1.23 -11.01 15.63
C PRO A 91 2.18 -12.10 15.11
N PRO A 92 1.74 -13.35 14.98
CA PRO A 92 2.56 -14.40 14.35
C PRO A 92 2.70 -14.14 12.85
N MET A 93 3.58 -14.91 12.18
CA MET A 93 3.59 -14.95 10.71
C MET A 93 2.41 -15.79 10.22
N PHE A 94 1.72 -15.28 9.22
CA PHE A 94 0.68 -16.00 8.49
C PHE A 94 1.18 -16.28 7.07
N TYR A 95 1.69 -17.49 6.84
CA TYR A 95 2.20 -17.92 5.54
C TYR A 95 1.00 -18.27 4.64
N ASP A 96 0.47 -17.28 3.96
CA ASP A 96 -0.71 -17.35 3.08
C ASP A 96 -0.37 -17.79 1.64
N TYR A 97 0.76 -18.45 1.48
CA TYR A 97 1.24 -19.04 0.23
C TYR A 97 1.55 -20.54 0.41
N TYR A 98 1.66 -21.26 -0.69
CA TYR A 98 1.93 -22.71 -0.70
C TYR A 98 2.80 -23.12 -1.89
N GLY A 99 3.39 -24.32 -1.82
CA GLY A 99 4.18 -24.88 -2.91
C GLY A 99 5.60 -24.32 -3.03
N PHE A 100 6.08 -23.57 -2.03
CA PHE A 100 7.44 -23.05 -1.97
C PHE A 100 8.38 -23.97 -1.17
N PRO A 101 9.72 -23.83 -1.33
CA PRO A 101 10.69 -24.53 -0.50
C PRO A 101 10.50 -24.25 1.00
N GLU A 102 10.99 -25.15 1.85
CA GLU A 102 10.82 -25.08 3.31
C GLU A 102 11.35 -23.77 3.92
N GLU A 103 12.41 -23.19 3.35
CA GLU A 103 13.00 -21.94 3.75
C GLU A 103 12.00 -20.76 3.65
N ALA A 104 11.06 -20.81 2.72
CA ALA A 104 10.00 -19.81 2.59
C ALA A 104 9.12 -19.73 3.86
N TYR A 105 8.89 -20.86 4.52
CA TYR A 105 8.08 -20.96 5.74
C TYR A 105 8.88 -20.70 7.02
N ARG A 106 10.16 -20.33 6.88
CA ARG A 106 11.03 -19.88 7.97
C ARG A 106 11.31 -18.38 7.91
N ILE A 107 10.76 -17.67 6.91
CA ILE A 107 10.85 -16.21 6.83
C ILE A 107 10.14 -15.62 8.05
N ASN A 108 10.87 -14.86 8.85
CA ASN A 108 10.34 -14.25 10.07
C ASN A 108 10.51 -12.73 10.04
N TYR A 109 9.48 -12.02 10.47
CA TYR A 109 9.46 -10.57 10.62
C TYR A 109 8.75 -10.21 11.94
N PRO A 110 9.45 -10.27 13.08
CA PRO A 110 8.85 -10.20 14.41
C PRO A 110 8.60 -8.75 14.87
N ALA A 111 8.00 -7.93 13.99
CA ALA A 111 7.61 -6.59 14.38
C ALA A 111 6.49 -6.63 15.43
N PRO A 112 6.50 -5.71 16.42
CA PRO A 112 5.39 -5.60 17.34
C PRO A 112 4.13 -5.12 16.63
N GLY A 113 2.98 -5.58 17.08
CA GLY A 113 1.69 -4.97 16.79
C GLY A 113 1.45 -3.74 17.66
N SER A 114 0.26 -3.15 17.57
CA SER A 114 -0.13 -2.02 18.39
C SER A 114 -1.64 -2.04 18.70
N PRO A 115 -2.09 -2.83 19.68
CA PRO A 115 -3.52 -2.98 19.99
C PRO A 115 -4.25 -1.67 20.26
N ASP A 116 -3.58 -0.70 20.90
CA ASP A 116 -4.20 0.59 21.21
C ASP A 116 -4.38 1.46 19.96
N ASN A 117 -3.40 1.47 19.04
CA ASN A 117 -3.56 2.10 17.74
C ASN A 117 -4.63 1.38 16.90
N SER A 118 -4.72 0.05 16.96
CA SER A 118 -5.79 -0.69 16.28
C SER A 118 -7.17 -0.26 16.76
N LYS A 119 -7.40 -0.15 18.06
CA LYS A 119 -8.66 0.34 18.64
C LYS A 119 -8.95 1.77 18.20
N ARG A 120 -7.95 2.63 18.24
CA ARG A 120 -8.08 4.05 17.85
C ARG A 120 -8.43 4.18 16.37
N ILE A 121 -7.73 3.48 15.49
CA ILE A 121 -7.98 3.51 14.03
C ILE A 121 -9.35 2.89 13.72
N ALA A 122 -9.73 1.79 14.37
CA ALA A 122 -11.07 1.23 14.23
C ALA A 122 -12.15 2.26 14.62
N ALA A 123 -11.94 3.03 15.68
CA ALA A 123 -12.86 4.10 16.08
C ALA A 123 -12.94 5.25 15.05
N LEU A 124 -11.84 5.60 14.37
CA LEU A 124 -11.86 6.57 13.25
C LEU A 124 -12.71 6.05 12.10
N ILE A 125 -12.50 4.81 11.69
CA ILE A 125 -13.28 4.17 10.61
C ILE A 125 -14.76 4.11 10.97
N ALA A 126 -15.09 3.76 12.21
CA ALA A 126 -16.46 3.65 12.67
C ALA A 126 -17.20 5.00 12.72
N LYS A 127 -16.51 6.14 12.88
CA LYS A 127 -17.12 7.49 12.79
C LYS A 127 -17.76 7.74 11.41
N GLU A 128 -17.21 7.16 10.37
CA GLU A 128 -17.73 7.24 8.99
C GLU A 128 -18.78 6.15 8.70
N HIS A 129 -19.36 5.55 9.73
CA HIS A 129 -20.39 4.50 9.64
C HIS A 129 -19.92 3.22 8.90
N ILE A 130 -18.61 2.98 8.79
CA ILE A 130 -18.05 1.74 8.25
C ILE A 130 -17.91 0.76 9.43
N PRO A 131 -18.54 -0.43 9.36
CA PRO A 131 -18.41 -1.44 10.41
C PRO A 131 -16.95 -1.88 10.59
N THR A 132 -16.52 -1.99 11.84
CA THR A 132 -15.14 -2.33 12.17
C THR A 132 -15.03 -3.49 13.15
N LYS A 133 -13.93 -4.24 13.05
CA LYS A 133 -13.61 -5.35 13.94
C LYS A 133 -12.11 -5.37 14.25
N LEU A 134 -11.74 -5.94 15.40
CA LEU A 134 -10.36 -6.29 15.72
C LEU A 134 -10.20 -7.82 15.66
N ASP A 135 -9.14 -8.29 15.00
CA ASP A 135 -8.75 -9.69 15.02
C ASP A 135 -7.48 -9.86 15.88
N PRO A 136 -7.59 -10.42 17.10
CA PRO A 136 -6.45 -10.61 17.99
C PRO A 136 -5.62 -11.87 17.66
N LYS A 137 -6.02 -12.66 16.66
CA LYS A 137 -5.41 -13.97 16.37
C LYS A 137 -4.69 -14.03 15.03
N ARG A 138 -5.16 -13.24 14.04
CA ARG A 138 -4.52 -13.23 12.73
C ARG A 138 -3.07 -12.79 12.84
N GLY A 139 -2.22 -13.41 12.02
CA GLY A 139 -0.82 -13.01 11.84
C GLY A 139 -0.62 -12.05 10.68
N PHE A 140 0.61 -11.56 10.51
CA PHE A 140 1.04 -10.81 9.35
C PHE A 140 1.10 -11.71 8.12
N ASP A 141 0.39 -11.36 7.04
CA ASP A 141 0.49 -12.05 5.75
C ASP A 141 1.68 -11.52 4.92
N HIS A 142 1.98 -12.20 3.80
CA HIS A 142 3.16 -11.86 3.00
C HIS A 142 3.07 -10.47 2.36
N GLY A 143 1.89 -9.91 2.14
CA GLY A 143 1.71 -8.54 1.70
C GLY A 143 2.27 -7.51 2.69
N LEU A 144 2.42 -7.88 3.97
CA LEU A 144 3.09 -7.08 4.98
C LEU A 144 4.55 -7.51 5.17
N PHE A 145 4.79 -8.79 5.54
CA PHE A 145 6.10 -9.15 6.06
C PHE A 145 7.20 -9.26 4.99
N ILE A 146 6.88 -9.56 3.74
CA ILE A 146 7.87 -9.62 2.65
C ILE A 146 8.41 -8.22 2.34
N PRO A 147 7.58 -7.21 1.97
CA PRO A 147 8.10 -5.87 1.68
C PRO A 147 8.74 -5.21 2.90
N LEU A 148 8.17 -5.35 4.10
CA LEU A 148 8.73 -4.71 5.28
C LEU A 148 10.06 -5.35 5.73
N LYS A 149 10.28 -6.63 5.46
CA LYS A 149 11.57 -7.28 5.71
C LYS A 149 12.69 -6.70 4.83
N MET A 150 12.38 -6.25 3.61
CA MET A 150 13.33 -5.56 2.73
C MET A 150 13.51 -4.10 3.15
N MET A 151 12.42 -3.40 3.49
CA MET A 151 12.43 -1.98 3.84
C MET A 151 12.99 -1.73 5.26
N TYR A 152 12.53 -2.46 6.24
CA TYR A 152 12.84 -2.27 7.66
C TYR A 152 13.26 -3.59 8.31
N PRO A 153 14.44 -4.16 7.94
CA PRO A 153 14.84 -5.52 8.36
C PRO A 153 15.02 -5.70 9.88
N LYS A 154 15.13 -4.61 10.63
CA LYS A 154 15.22 -4.66 12.10
C LYS A 154 13.90 -5.00 12.79
N ALA A 155 12.77 -4.87 12.08
CA ALA A 155 11.43 -5.12 12.61
C ALA A 155 11.14 -4.37 13.94
N ASP A 156 11.69 -3.14 14.07
CA ASP A 156 11.64 -2.33 15.29
C ASP A 156 10.52 -1.26 15.28
N ILE A 157 9.73 -1.20 14.23
CA ILE A 157 8.61 -0.28 14.09
C ILE A 157 7.31 -1.07 14.28
N PRO A 158 6.39 -0.59 15.15
CA PRO A 158 5.08 -1.22 15.29
C PRO A 158 4.32 -1.29 13.96
N CYS A 159 3.71 -2.43 13.66
CA CYS A 159 3.00 -2.68 12.42
C CYS A 159 1.54 -3.08 12.68
N LEU A 160 0.65 -2.51 11.90
CA LEU A 160 -0.75 -2.88 11.83
C LEU A 160 -1.11 -3.33 10.42
N GLN A 161 -2.12 -4.18 10.34
CA GLN A 161 -2.68 -4.58 9.07
C GLN A 161 -4.18 -4.33 9.07
N LEU A 162 -4.69 -3.78 7.98
CA LEU A 162 -6.10 -3.51 7.73
C LEU A 162 -6.57 -4.35 6.56
N SER A 163 -7.70 -5.02 6.71
CA SER A 163 -8.31 -5.81 5.65
C SER A 163 -8.93 -4.94 4.54
N LEU A 164 -9.06 -5.52 3.36
CA LEU A 164 -10.04 -5.10 2.36
C LEU A 164 -11.45 -5.46 2.83
N LEU A 165 -12.45 -4.83 2.21
CA LEU A 165 -13.86 -5.13 2.40
C LEU A 165 -14.29 -6.22 1.42
N ARG A 166 -14.94 -7.27 1.92
CA ARG A 166 -15.50 -8.34 1.10
C ARG A 166 -16.55 -7.77 0.13
N GLY A 167 -16.52 -8.24 -1.10
CA GLY A 167 -17.34 -7.67 -2.19
C GLY A 167 -16.54 -6.72 -3.07
N LEU A 168 -15.39 -6.26 -2.59
CA LEU A 168 -14.36 -5.56 -3.38
C LEU A 168 -14.90 -4.31 -4.12
N ASP A 169 -15.90 -3.63 -3.56
CA ASP A 169 -16.45 -2.39 -4.12
C ASP A 169 -15.39 -1.26 -4.07
N PRO A 170 -14.99 -0.71 -5.22
CA PRO A 170 -13.99 0.36 -5.28
C PRO A 170 -14.39 1.62 -4.51
N SER A 171 -15.69 2.00 -4.56
CA SER A 171 -16.20 3.17 -3.84
C SER A 171 -16.10 2.99 -2.33
N ALA A 172 -16.40 1.79 -1.83
CA ALA A 172 -16.27 1.48 -0.40
C ALA A 172 -14.81 1.54 0.06
N HIS A 173 -13.84 1.16 -0.80
CA HIS A 173 -12.41 1.24 -0.47
C HIS A 173 -11.88 2.68 -0.50
N ILE A 174 -12.38 3.55 -1.38
CA ILE A 174 -12.11 4.99 -1.32
C ILE A 174 -12.69 5.59 -0.03
N ALA A 175 -13.94 5.25 0.33
CA ALA A 175 -14.55 5.70 1.56
C ALA A 175 -13.78 5.23 2.82
N LEU A 176 -13.28 3.97 2.79
CA LEU A 176 -12.37 3.47 3.84
C LEU A 176 -11.11 4.35 3.93
N GLY A 177 -10.54 4.75 2.79
CA GLY A 177 -9.44 5.72 2.76
C GLY A 177 -9.80 7.06 3.38
N HIS A 178 -10.97 7.62 3.04
CA HIS A 178 -11.46 8.88 3.61
C HIS A 178 -11.53 8.84 5.15
N SER A 179 -11.98 7.73 5.71
CA SER A 179 -12.08 7.55 7.16
C SER A 179 -10.74 7.59 7.90
N LEU A 180 -9.64 7.40 7.17
CA LEU A 180 -8.28 7.42 7.72
C LEU A 180 -7.59 8.79 7.63
N ARG A 181 -8.24 9.82 7.09
CA ARG A 181 -7.64 11.15 6.86
C ARG A 181 -7.17 11.85 8.13
N GLU A 182 -7.76 11.59 9.29
CA GLU A 182 -7.26 12.13 10.56
C GLU A 182 -5.79 11.71 10.83
N LEU A 183 -5.35 10.55 10.31
CA LEU A 183 -3.98 10.06 10.45
C LEU A 183 -2.94 10.90 9.67
N LEU A 184 -3.37 11.75 8.75
CA LEU A 184 -2.48 12.63 7.97
C LEU A 184 -1.65 13.59 8.85
N GLN A 185 -2.08 13.84 10.08
CA GLN A 185 -1.38 14.72 11.01
C GLN A 185 -0.40 13.96 11.95
N GLU A 186 -0.15 12.68 11.69
CA GLU A 186 0.68 11.82 12.52
C GLU A 186 1.93 11.34 11.75
N ASN A 187 2.99 10.96 12.48
CA ASN A 187 4.17 10.34 11.87
C ASN A 187 3.91 8.84 11.61
N ILE A 188 3.03 8.56 10.67
CA ILE A 188 2.64 7.21 10.26
C ILE A 188 3.01 6.96 8.80
N LEU A 189 3.39 5.73 8.48
CA LEU A 189 3.52 5.24 7.11
C LEU A 189 2.31 4.37 6.78
N ILE A 190 1.47 4.83 5.86
CA ILE A 190 0.33 4.08 5.34
C ILE A 190 0.76 3.42 4.04
N ILE A 191 0.62 2.11 3.97
CA ILE A 191 1.04 1.32 2.82
C ILE A 191 -0.18 0.61 2.22
N GLY A 192 -0.44 0.86 0.94
CA GLY A 192 -1.27 0.00 0.11
C GLY A 192 -0.41 -1.11 -0.48
N SER A 193 -0.51 -2.30 0.07
CA SER A 193 0.24 -3.47 -0.40
C SER A 193 -0.62 -4.31 -1.32
N GLY A 194 -0.37 -4.20 -2.61
CA GLY A 194 -1.09 -4.90 -3.65
C GLY A 194 -0.16 -5.28 -4.81
N PHE A 195 -0.68 -5.18 -6.02
CA PHE A 195 0.08 -5.35 -7.24
C PHE A 195 -0.66 -4.61 -8.36
N SER A 196 0.01 -3.75 -9.13
CA SER A 196 -0.65 -3.01 -10.21
C SER A 196 -0.93 -3.84 -11.47
N PHE A 197 -0.39 -5.05 -11.53
CA PHE A 197 -0.74 -6.11 -12.47
C PHE A 197 -0.87 -7.43 -11.72
N HIS A 198 -2.03 -8.07 -11.72
CA HIS A 198 -2.23 -9.33 -11.00
C HIS A 198 -3.04 -10.35 -11.83
N ASN A 199 -2.43 -10.80 -12.93
CA ASN A 199 -2.92 -11.94 -13.71
C ASN A 199 -1.87 -13.06 -13.64
N MET A 200 -2.11 -14.03 -12.77
CA MET A 200 -1.19 -15.14 -12.51
C MET A 200 -0.85 -15.97 -13.76
N GLN A 201 -1.75 -15.99 -14.77
CA GLN A 201 -1.55 -16.75 -16.01
C GLN A 201 -0.65 -16.01 -16.99
N ALA A 202 -0.48 -14.70 -16.82
CA ALA A 202 0.27 -13.85 -17.74
C ALA A 202 1.67 -13.47 -17.23
N PHE A 203 2.01 -13.76 -15.98
CA PHE A 203 3.36 -13.55 -15.45
C PHE A 203 4.40 -14.39 -16.19
N SER A 204 5.59 -13.84 -16.38
CA SER A 204 6.75 -14.53 -16.96
C SER A 204 7.62 -15.11 -15.84
N TRP A 205 7.32 -16.33 -15.44
CA TRP A 205 8.03 -17.03 -14.37
C TRP A 205 9.48 -17.43 -14.73
N GLY A 206 9.90 -17.25 -15.98
CA GLY A 206 11.24 -17.56 -16.51
C GLY A 206 12.12 -16.36 -16.81
N ASN A 207 11.84 -15.20 -16.25
CA ASN A 207 12.61 -13.95 -16.45
C ASN A 207 12.64 -13.45 -17.92
N GLU A 208 11.65 -13.79 -18.73
CA GLU A 208 11.52 -13.31 -20.09
C GLU A 208 10.86 -11.93 -20.09
N ASN A 209 11.63 -10.91 -20.51
CA ASN A 209 11.07 -9.56 -20.78
C ASN A 209 10.32 -9.57 -22.13
N ARG A 210 9.08 -10.02 -22.14
CA ARG A 210 8.21 -9.90 -23.30
C ARG A 210 7.44 -8.59 -23.22
N GLU A 211 7.34 -7.91 -24.36
CA GLU A 211 6.43 -6.77 -24.50
C GLU A 211 5.00 -7.22 -24.23
N ASP A 212 4.27 -6.42 -23.48
CA ASP A 212 2.86 -6.63 -23.17
C ASP A 212 2.10 -5.31 -23.30
N PRO A 213 1.71 -4.94 -24.53
CA PRO A 213 1.01 -3.67 -24.78
C PRO A 213 -0.29 -3.52 -23.98
N ALA A 214 -0.95 -4.64 -23.64
CA ALA A 214 -2.15 -4.62 -22.82
C ALA A 214 -1.84 -4.23 -21.35
N ASN A 215 -0.77 -4.79 -20.80
CA ASN A 215 -0.26 -4.38 -19.49
C ASN A 215 0.22 -2.92 -19.54
N ASP A 216 1.01 -2.54 -20.54
CA ASP A 216 1.56 -1.19 -20.65
C ASP A 216 0.44 -0.13 -20.74
N ALA A 217 -0.61 -0.38 -21.51
CA ALA A 217 -1.75 0.54 -21.63
C ALA A 217 -2.51 0.72 -20.29
N PHE A 218 -2.72 -0.36 -19.53
CA PHE A 218 -3.34 -0.27 -18.22
C PHE A 218 -2.45 0.51 -17.22
N GLN A 219 -1.14 0.25 -17.25
CA GLN A 219 -0.19 0.94 -16.38
C GLN A 219 -0.12 2.44 -16.69
N ASP A 220 -0.11 2.83 -17.98
CA ASP A 220 -0.14 4.24 -18.39
C ASP A 220 -1.42 4.94 -17.89
N TRP A 221 -2.56 4.27 -18.00
CA TRP A 221 -3.82 4.77 -17.43
C TRP A 221 -3.72 4.94 -15.89
N LEU A 222 -3.22 3.94 -15.18
CA LEU A 222 -3.13 4.02 -13.71
C LEU A 222 -2.17 5.12 -13.25
N ILE A 223 -1.05 5.32 -13.98
CA ILE A 223 -0.15 6.45 -13.72
C ILE A 223 -0.89 7.77 -13.92
N ASP A 224 -1.53 7.97 -15.07
CA ASP A 224 -2.22 9.20 -15.37
C ASP A 224 -3.30 9.50 -14.32
N VAL A 225 -4.12 8.51 -13.99
CA VAL A 225 -5.14 8.67 -12.93
C VAL A 225 -4.51 9.09 -11.62
N CYS A 226 -3.43 8.44 -11.18
CA CYS A 226 -2.86 8.70 -9.85
C CYS A 226 -1.96 9.95 -9.80
N THR A 227 -1.28 10.31 -10.90
CA THR A 227 -0.25 11.39 -10.90
C THR A 227 -0.60 12.57 -11.79
N GLY A 228 -1.59 12.42 -12.69
CA GLY A 228 -1.99 13.44 -13.65
C GLY A 228 -2.71 14.62 -13.02
N ASN A 229 -2.93 15.64 -13.84
CA ASN A 229 -3.60 16.87 -13.42
C ASN A 229 -5.13 16.72 -13.43
N HIS A 230 -5.64 15.82 -12.59
CA HIS A 230 -7.06 15.61 -12.35
C HIS A 230 -7.47 16.22 -11.01
N THR A 231 -8.71 16.66 -10.88
CA THR A 231 -9.29 16.96 -9.58
C THR A 231 -9.37 15.68 -8.75
N GLN A 232 -9.45 15.80 -7.44
CA GLN A 232 -9.59 14.62 -6.58
C GLN A 232 -10.86 13.82 -6.90
N GLN A 233 -11.96 14.51 -7.19
CA GLN A 233 -13.21 13.86 -7.57
C GLN A 233 -13.10 13.07 -8.87
N GLU A 234 -12.45 13.63 -9.90
CA GLU A 234 -12.20 12.92 -11.16
C GLU A 234 -11.32 11.70 -10.95
N ARG A 235 -10.25 11.84 -10.17
CA ARG A 235 -9.33 10.76 -9.81
C ARG A 235 -10.05 9.60 -9.13
N GLU A 236 -10.86 9.91 -8.11
CA GLU A 236 -11.66 8.91 -7.41
C GLU A 236 -12.68 8.26 -8.35
N GLN A 237 -13.33 9.02 -9.23
CA GLN A 237 -14.27 8.47 -10.19
C GLN A 237 -13.60 7.53 -11.20
N PHE A 238 -12.41 7.90 -11.72
CA PHE A 238 -11.65 6.99 -12.59
C PHE A 238 -11.29 5.68 -11.88
N LEU A 239 -10.90 5.76 -10.60
CA LEU A 239 -10.61 4.57 -9.80
C LEU A 239 -11.87 3.74 -9.52
N VAL A 240 -13.02 4.36 -9.28
CA VAL A 240 -14.30 3.66 -9.14
C VAL A 240 -14.65 2.91 -10.44
N ASP A 241 -14.47 3.58 -11.56
CA ASP A 241 -14.77 3.06 -12.89
C ASP A 241 -13.58 2.31 -13.53
N TRP A 242 -12.64 1.80 -12.75
CA TRP A 242 -11.39 1.19 -13.21
C TRP A 242 -11.57 0.08 -14.26
N GLU A 243 -12.71 -0.59 -14.28
CA GLU A 243 -13.03 -1.61 -15.29
C GLU A 243 -13.10 -1.03 -16.71
N ASN A 244 -13.33 0.27 -16.87
CA ASN A 244 -13.32 0.97 -18.14
C ASN A 244 -11.91 1.30 -18.63
N ALA A 245 -10.88 1.06 -17.83
CA ALA A 245 -9.49 1.26 -18.22
C ALA A 245 -9.06 0.28 -19.33
N PRO A 246 -8.09 0.67 -20.16
CA PRO A 246 -7.53 -0.22 -21.18
C PRO A 246 -7.06 -1.54 -20.56
N SER A 247 -7.56 -2.66 -21.06
CA SER A 247 -7.17 -4.02 -20.64
C SER A 247 -7.35 -4.31 -19.14
N ALA A 248 -8.29 -3.62 -18.47
CA ALA A 248 -8.51 -3.70 -17.03
C ALA A 248 -8.64 -5.15 -16.52
N ARG A 249 -9.58 -5.92 -17.06
CA ARG A 249 -9.82 -7.32 -16.66
C ARG A 249 -8.78 -8.31 -17.16
N TYR A 250 -7.93 -7.92 -18.11
CA TYR A 250 -6.73 -8.68 -18.44
C TYR A 250 -5.67 -8.51 -17.35
N CYS A 251 -5.44 -7.28 -16.88
CA CYS A 251 -4.46 -6.99 -15.83
C CYS A 251 -4.94 -7.46 -14.45
N HIS A 252 -6.22 -7.32 -14.19
CA HIS A 252 -6.88 -7.72 -12.95
C HIS A 252 -8.13 -8.56 -13.24
N PRO A 253 -8.01 -9.89 -13.45
CA PRO A 253 -9.17 -10.79 -13.51
C PRO A 253 -10.06 -10.67 -12.27
N ARG A 254 -9.45 -10.33 -11.13
CA ARG A 254 -10.06 -9.95 -9.86
C ARG A 254 -9.30 -8.74 -9.28
N GLU A 255 -10.01 -7.85 -8.60
CA GLU A 255 -9.53 -6.51 -8.23
C GLU A 255 -8.78 -6.40 -6.90
N GLU A 256 -8.69 -7.44 -6.09
CA GLU A 256 -8.16 -7.37 -4.73
C GLU A 256 -6.76 -6.74 -4.64
N HIS A 257 -5.88 -7.01 -5.62
CA HIS A 257 -4.53 -6.44 -5.64
C HIS A 257 -4.48 -4.98 -6.12
N LEU A 258 -5.55 -4.51 -6.78
CA LEU A 258 -5.67 -3.11 -7.18
C LEU A 258 -6.25 -2.24 -6.06
N LEU A 259 -7.17 -2.77 -5.26
CA LEU A 259 -7.93 -1.98 -4.27
C LEU A 259 -7.09 -1.27 -3.20
N PRO A 260 -5.91 -1.74 -2.77
CA PRO A 260 -5.08 -0.95 -1.87
C PRO A 260 -4.71 0.45 -2.40
N VAL A 261 -4.64 0.66 -3.74
CA VAL A 261 -4.42 2.01 -4.29
C VAL A 261 -5.65 2.91 -4.08
N HIS A 262 -6.86 2.37 -4.13
CA HIS A 262 -8.10 3.11 -3.87
C HIS A 262 -8.11 3.66 -2.43
N VAL A 263 -7.75 2.82 -1.46
CA VAL A 263 -7.62 3.26 -0.06
C VAL A 263 -6.56 4.36 0.05
N CYS A 264 -5.38 4.17 -0.53
CA CYS A 264 -4.30 5.17 -0.51
C CYS A 264 -4.74 6.52 -1.10
N GLN A 265 -5.43 6.51 -2.24
CA GLN A 265 -5.94 7.74 -2.87
C GLN A 265 -7.04 8.41 -2.04
N GLY A 266 -7.91 7.61 -1.42
CA GLY A 266 -8.92 8.10 -0.49
C GLY A 266 -8.31 8.82 0.72
N VAL A 267 -7.22 8.27 1.30
CA VAL A 267 -6.48 8.92 2.40
C VAL A 267 -5.83 10.20 1.91
N ALA A 268 -5.07 10.12 0.81
CA ALA A 268 -4.15 11.17 0.38
C ALA A 268 -4.82 12.46 -0.07
N ASN A 269 -5.95 12.36 -0.75
CA ASN A 269 -6.73 13.50 -1.28
C ASN A 269 -5.92 14.45 -2.18
N LYS A 270 -4.94 13.93 -2.90
CA LYS A 270 -4.04 14.67 -3.79
C LYS A 270 -3.34 13.74 -4.78
N PRO A 271 -2.77 14.29 -5.88
CA PRO A 271 -1.99 13.46 -6.82
C PRO A 271 -0.76 12.84 -6.15
N ALA A 272 -0.42 11.66 -6.60
CA ALA A 272 0.76 10.93 -6.19
C ALA A 272 1.99 11.33 -7.01
N LYS A 273 3.16 10.91 -6.55
CA LYS A 273 4.41 10.93 -7.32
C LYS A 273 4.78 9.50 -7.70
N LEU A 274 5.08 9.28 -8.96
CA LEU A 274 5.63 8.01 -9.43
C LEU A 274 7.07 7.85 -8.92
N ILE A 275 7.36 6.76 -8.20
CA ILE A 275 8.68 6.48 -7.62
C ILE A 275 9.29 5.16 -8.07
N PHE A 276 8.52 4.31 -8.73
CA PHE A 276 8.99 3.07 -9.35
C PHE A 276 8.15 2.77 -10.60
N ASN A 277 8.81 2.38 -11.68
CA ASN A 277 8.20 2.01 -12.94
C ASN A 277 9.14 1.04 -13.66
N ASP A 278 9.11 -0.21 -13.27
CA ASP A 278 9.95 -1.25 -13.85
C ASP A 278 9.15 -2.56 -13.95
N ARG A 279 9.79 -3.65 -14.32
CA ARG A 279 9.13 -4.94 -14.48
C ARG A 279 9.35 -5.83 -13.25
N ILE A 280 8.27 -6.50 -12.84
CA ILE A 280 8.26 -7.55 -11.83
C ILE A 280 7.67 -8.79 -12.51
N LEU A 281 8.38 -9.91 -12.51
CA LEU A 281 7.97 -11.14 -13.21
C LEU A 281 7.61 -10.89 -14.69
N GLY A 282 8.39 -10.03 -15.36
CA GLY A 282 8.21 -9.69 -16.76
C GLY A 282 7.08 -8.70 -17.07
N LYS A 283 6.30 -8.26 -16.09
CA LYS A 283 5.22 -7.31 -16.24
C LYS A 283 5.57 -5.95 -15.64
N ARG A 284 5.25 -4.89 -16.37
CA ARG A 284 5.37 -3.52 -15.88
C ARG A 284 4.45 -3.35 -14.66
N SER A 285 5.04 -2.85 -13.55
CA SER A 285 4.35 -2.75 -12.26
C SER A 285 4.84 -1.55 -11.46
#